data_6db449e180faf921a978105878aa70df
#
_entry.id   6db449e180faf921a978105878aa70df
#
_cell.length_a   1.000
_cell.length_b   1.000
_cell.length_c   1.000
_cell.angle_alpha   90.00
_cell.angle_beta   90.00
_cell.angle_gamma   90.00
#
_symmetry.space_group_name_H-M   'P 1'
#
loop_
_entity.id
_entity.type
_entity.pdbx_description
1 polymer ?
#
loop_
_entity_poly.entity_id
_entity_poly.type
_entity_poly.pdbx_seq_one_letter_code
_entity_poly.pdbx_strand_id
1 'polypeptide(L)'
;MAESDPPRTALRVVDVDKYFGSVCALKTVNFDVGRNEIVGLLGDNGAGKSTLVKIFTGVFPPTSGELYVADRKVDTASYSVKTAHALGIETVYQDKSLGEKQALWRNFFIGRELTYPLGFLKVREQKRIANEIMVNTIGFRGRGIGVESRASKLSGGERQGVAIGRAMHFEASLIVLDEPTVALSLKEVRKVIDFVHKIKEGGKACIYISHNIPDVFEVADRFVVIDRGEIVAGIDKGKTSLKELDEFLLEYSHGLRDRAQP
;
A
#
# COMPACT_ATOMS: atom_id res chain seq x y z
N MET A 1 20.98 -26.12 -9.78
CA MET A 1 20.47 -25.19 -8.76
C MET A 1 19.01 -25.52 -8.63
N ALA A 2 18.53 -26.00 -7.48
CA ALA A 2 17.12 -26.26 -7.28
C ALA A 2 16.38 -24.91 -7.35
N GLU A 3 15.42 -24.77 -8.24
CA GLU A 3 14.46 -23.68 -8.18
C GLU A 3 13.75 -23.77 -6.83
N SER A 4 14.04 -22.83 -5.94
CA SER A 4 13.30 -22.73 -4.69
C SER A 4 11.85 -22.41 -5.04
N ASP A 5 10.89 -23.14 -4.47
CA ASP A 5 9.47 -22.82 -4.58
C ASP A 5 9.26 -21.31 -4.35
N PRO A 6 8.41 -20.67 -5.16
CA PRO A 6 8.12 -19.24 -4.98
C PRO A 6 7.59 -18.99 -3.57
N PRO A 7 7.96 -17.85 -2.93
CA PRO A 7 7.53 -17.55 -1.56
C PRO A 7 6.00 -17.56 -1.46
N ARG A 8 5.46 -18.13 -0.38
CA ARG A 8 4.00 -18.23 -0.17
C ARG A 8 3.40 -16.91 0.30
N THR A 9 4.17 -16.14 1.09
CA THR A 9 3.75 -14.82 1.59
C THR A 9 4.55 -13.70 0.96
N ALA A 10 3.88 -12.58 0.67
CA ALA A 10 4.54 -11.34 0.25
C ALA A 10 5.11 -10.60 1.47
N LEU A 11 4.34 -10.59 2.57
CA LEU A 11 4.68 -9.96 3.84
C LEU A 11 4.11 -10.77 5.00
N ARG A 12 4.85 -10.86 6.12
CA ARG A 12 4.33 -11.40 7.38
C ARG A 12 5.02 -10.72 8.55
N VAL A 13 4.25 -10.39 9.59
CA VAL A 13 4.74 -9.97 10.89
C VAL A 13 4.27 -10.93 11.96
N VAL A 14 5.12 -11.17 12.96
CA VAL A 14 4.88 -12.11 14.03
C VAL A 14 5.16 -11.43 15.36
N ASP A 15 4.15 -11.42 16.25
CA ASP A 15 4.19 -10.88 17.59
C ASP A 15 4.78 -9.46 17.67
N VAL A 16 4.38 -8.59 16.73
CA VAL A 16 4.91 -7.24 16.61
C VAL A 16 4.27 -6.32 17.63
N ASP A 17 5.13 -5.71 18.45
CA ASP A 17 4.76 -4.60 19.33
C ASP A 17 5.36 -3.28 18.81
N LYS A 18 4.68 -2.18 19.07
CA LYS A 18 5.22 -0.84 18.87
C LYS A 18 4.83 0.10 19.98
N TYR A 19 5.85 0.63 20.65
CA TYR A 19 5.70 1.65 21.68
C TYR A 19 6.33 2.97 21.23
N PHE A 20 5.66 4.09 21.54
CA PHE A 20 6.18 5.44 21.44
C PHE A 20 6.22 6.04 22.85
N GLY A 21 7.37 5.95 23.51
CA GLY A 21 7.46 6.21 24.96
C GLY A 21 6.59 5.26 25.75
N SER A 22 5.62 5.76 26.50
CA SER A 22 4.64 4.98 27.27
C SER A 22 3.40 4.56 26.46
N VAL A 23 3.24 5.06 25.24
CA VAL A 23 2.05 4.79 24.42
C VAL A 23 2.27 3.51 23.63
N CYS A 24 1.43 2.49 23.88
CA CYS A 24 1.38 1.27 23.08
C CYS A 24 0.54 1.54 21.81
N ALA A 25 1.18 1.55 20.66
CA ALA A 25 0.53 1.78 19.38
C ALA A 25 0.17 0.47 18.65
N LEU A 26 0.95 -0.60 18.88
CA LEU A 26 0.66 -1.96 18.41
C LEU A 26 1.02 -2.94 19.52
N LYS A 27 0.21 -4.00 19.67
CA LYS A 27 0.39 -5.00 20.70
C LYS A 27 0.17 -6.40 20.12
N THR A 28 1.22 -7.20 20.15
CA THR A 28 1.24 -8.62 19.74
C THR A 28 0.57 -8.83 18.36
N VAL A 29 0.88 -7.94 17.41
CA VAL A 29 0.26 -7.98 16.07
C VAL A 29 0.85 -9.13 15.27
N ASN A 30 -0.05 -10.02 14.83
CA ASN A 30 0.21 -11.05 13.83
C ASN A 30 -0.59 -10.72 12.57
N PHE A 31 0.10 -10.52 11.45
CA PHE A 31 -0.50 -10.13 10.19
C PHE A 31 0.31 -10.69 9.03
N ASP A 32 -0.37 -11.16 8.00
CA ASP A 32 0.27 -11.64 6.78
C ASP A 32 -0.48 -11.20 5.52
N VAL A 33 0.20 -11.24 4.40
CA VAL A 33 -0.37 -11.06 3.06
C VAL A 33 0.22 -12.11 2.15
N GLY A 34 -0.62 -12.91 1.54
CA GLY A 34 -0.23 -13.90 0.55
C GLY A 34 0.25 -13.25 -0.76
N ARG A 35 0.91 -14.05 -1.60
CA ARG A 35 1.18 -13.62 -2.98
C ARG A 35 -0.13 -13.54 -3.75
N ASN A 36 -0.23 -12.52 -4.61
CA ASN A 36 -1.43 -12.30 -5.43
C ASN A 36 -2.72 -12.18 -4.59
N GLU A 37 -2.58 -11.70 -3.36
CA GLU A 37 -3.69 -11.47 -2.44
C GLU A 37 -3.90 -9.98 -2.23
N ILE A 38 -5.16 -9.54 -2.19
CA ILE A 38 -5.54 -8.21 -1.76
C ILE A 38 -6.15 -8.31 -0.36
N VAL A 39 -5.46 -7.76 0.63
CA VAL A 39 -5.95 -7.68 2.01
C VAL A 39 -6.49 -6.30 2.30
N GLY A 40 -7.77 -6.22 2.65
CA GLY A 40 -8.40 -5.01 3.18
C GLY A 40 -8.03 -4.83 4.66
N LEU A 41 -7.29 -3.78 5.01
CA LEU A 41 -6.98 -3.46 6.40
C LEU A 41 -7.96 -2.40 6.91
N LEU A 42 -8.85 -2.81 7.79
CA LEU A 42 -9.95 -2.03 8.35
C LEU A 42 -9.70 -1.68 9.82
N GLY A 43 -10.34 -0.63 10.29
CA GLY A 43 -10.27 -0.18 11.70
C GLY A 43 -10.45 1.32 11.79
N ASP A 44 -10.77 1.81 12.98
CA ASP A 44 -11.03 3.23 13.24
C ASP A 44 -9.76 4.09 13.17
N ASN A 45 -9.95 5.40 13.17
CA ASN A 45 -8.84 6.34 13.29
C ASN A 45 -8.11 6.13 14.63
N GLY A 46 -6.78 6.02 14.57
CA GLY A 46 -5.98 5.73 15.75
C GLY A 46 -5.87 4.23 16.12
N ALA A 47 -6.53 3.32 15.39
CA ALA A 47 -6.47 1.88 15.65
C ALA A 47 -5.08 1.25 15.48
N GLY A 48 -4.13 1.94 14.83
CA GLY A 48 -2.77 1.41 14.61
C GLY A 48 -2.41 1.15 13.15
N LYS A 49 -3.36 1.29 12.19
CA LYS A 49 -3.14 1.02 10.76
C LYS A 49 -1.89 1.70 10.20
N SER A 50 -1.80 3.00 10.34
CA SER A 50 -0.65 3.78 9.80
C SER A 50 0.66 3.45 10.53
N THR A 51 0.62 3.02 11.79
CA THR A 51 1.81 2.54 12.51
C THR A 51 2.28 1.22 11.93
N LEU A 52 1.36 0.30 11.68
CA LEU A 52 1.66 -1.00 11.06
C LEU A 52 2.25 -0.82 9.65
N VAL A 53 1.64 0.03 8.83
CA VAL A 53 2.16 0.39 7.49
C VAL A 53 3.58 0.95 7.56
N LYS A 54 3.85 1.86 8.49
CA LYS A 54 5.18 2.47 8.62
C LYS A 54 6.25 1.45 9.05
N ILE A 55 5.88 0.39 9.77
CA ILE A 55 6.77 -0.74 10.04
C ILE A 55 7.02 -1.52 8.76
N PHE A 56 5.98 -1.90 8.00
CA PHE A 56 6.12 -2.64 6.74
C PHE A 56 7.02 -1.90 5.74
N THR A 57 6.89 -0.59 5.70
CA THR A 57 7.60 0.27 4.75
C THR A 57 8.97 0.76 5.24
N GLY A 58 9.40 0.30 6.42
CA GLY A 58 10.73 0.62 6.97
C GLY A 58 10.91 2.08 7.42
N VAL A 59 9.82 2.80 7.71
CA VAL A 59 9.89 4.19 8.23
C VAL A 59 10.45 4.18 9.66
N PHE A 60 10.08 3.17 10.45
CA PHE A 60 10.67 2.91 11.76
C PHE A 60 10.56 1.40 12.10
N PRO A 61 11.48 0.86 12.91
CA PRO A 61 11.41 -0.53 13.33
C PRO A 61 10.27 -0.76 14.34
N PRO A 62 9.78 -2.00 14.47
CA PRO A 62 8.98 -2.41 15.62
C PRO A 62 9.79 -2.31 16.92
N THR A 63 9.14 -2.32 18.08
CA THR A 63 9.80 -2.40 19.38
C THR A 63 10.24 -3.84 19.66
N SER A 64 9.40 -4.81 19.29
CA SER A 64 9.65 -6.26 19.39
C SER A 64 8.90 -6.99 18.27
N GLY A 65 9.15 -8.28 18.14
CA GLY A 65 8.56 -9.14 17.12
C GLY A 65 9.41 -9.25 15.85
N GLU A 66 8.85 -9.90 14.86
CA GLU A 66 9.57 -10.29 13.65
C GLU A 66 8.86 -9.79 12.38
N LEU A 67 9.64 -9.42 11.38
CA LEU A 67 9.18 -9.04 10.05
C LEU A 67 9.77 -9.99 9.01
N TYR A 68 8.93 -10.46 8.10
CA TYR A 68 9.32 -11.30 6.97
C TYR A 68 8.82 -10.67 5.67
N VAL A 69 9.66 -10.62 4.66
CA VAL A 69 9.32 -10.20 3.30
C VAL A 69 9.70 -11.31 2.34
N ALA A 70 8.76 -11.76 1.53
CA ALA A 70 8.93 -12.92 0.63
C ALA A 70 9.49 -14.14 1.37
N ASP A 71 8.91 -14.47 2.53
CA ASP A 71 9.28 -15.54 3.46
C ASP A 71 10.70 -15.44 4.06
N ARG A 72 11.42 -14.34 3.84
CA ARG A 72 12.74 -14.10 4.41
C ARG A 72 12.63 -13.18 5.62
N LYS A 73 13.20 -13.61 6.75
CA LYS A 73 13.29 -12.78 7.95
C LYS A 73 14.15 -11.54 7.66
N VAL A 74 13.65 -10.40 8.03
CA VAL A 74 14.32 -9.11 7.87
C VAL A 74 14.97 -8.70 9.20
N ASP A 75 16.19 -8.21 9.16
CA ASP A 75 16.81 -7.55 10.30
C ASP A 75 16.14 -6.18 10.50
N THR A 76 15.26 -6.10 11.48
CA THR A 76 14.47 -4.90 11.76
C THR A 76 15.32 -3.72 12.25
N ALA A 77 16.52 -3.96 12.79
CA ALA A 77 17.41 -2.90 13.26
C ALA A 77 18.02 -2.10 12.09
N SER A 78 18.28 -2.76 10.96
CA SER A 78 18.83 -2.16 9.74
C SER A 78 17.78 -1.89 8.66
N TYR A 79 16.51 -2.28 8.91
CA TYR A 79 15.43 -2.12 7.95
C TYR A 79 15.05 -0.67 7.76
N SER A 80 14.97 -0.25 6.52
CA SER A 80 14.72 1.14 6.12
C SER A 80 13.81 1.19 4.90
N VAL A 81 13.28 2.37 4.58
CA VAL A 81 12.48 2.58 3.36
C VAL A 81 13.24 2.13 2.11
N LYS A 82 14.55 2.39 2.05
CA LYS A 82 15.39 1.92 0.94
C LYS A 82 15.43 0.40 0.86
N THR A 83 15.54 -0.29 1.99
CA THR A 83 15.55 -1.76 2.06
C THR A 83 14.18 -2.33 1.70
N ALA A 84 13.08 -1.73 2.20
CA ALA A 84 11.71 -2.11 1.86
C ALA A 84 11.48 -2.05 0.34
N HIS A 85 11.88 -0.95 -0.26
CA HIS A 85 11.84 -0.79 -1.71
C HIS A 85 12.68 -1.83 -2.47
N ALA A 86 13.90 -2.12 -2.01
CA ALA A 86 14.76 -3.14 -2.63
C ALA A 86 14.16 -4.55 -2.52
N LEU A 87 13.33 -4.79 -1.51
CA LEU A 87 12.56 -6.03 -1.31
C LEU A 87 11.22 -6.04 -2.04
N GLY A 88 10.91 -5.00 -2.81
CA GLY A 88 9.70 -4.92 -3.63
C GLY A 88 8.45 -4.46 -2.88
N ILE A 89 8.58 -3.72 -1.78
CA ILE A 89 7.44 -3.09 -1.09
C ILE A 89 7.32 -1.64 -1.55
N GLU A 90 6.19 -1.28 -2.12
CA GLU A 90 5.84 0.08 -2.53
C GLU A 90 4.66 0.60 -1.76
N THR A 91 4.65 1.91 -1.49
CA THR A 91 3.55 2.56 -0.76
C THR A 91 3.05 3.78 -1.50
N VAL A 92 1.74 3.88 -1.58
CA VAL A 92 1.01 5.06 -2.03
C VAL A 92 0.27 5.62 -0.83
N TYR A 93 0.79 6.71 -0.27
CA TYR A 93 0.21 7.39 0.88
C TYR A 93 -0.94 8.31 0.47
N GLN A 94 -1.87 8.56 1.40
CA GLN A 94 -3.01 9.46 1.25
C GLN A 94 -2.58 10.89 0.86
N ASP A 95 -1.58 11.43 1.56
CA ASP A 95 -1.13 12.81 1.41
C ASP A 95 0.25 12.91 0.73
N LYS A 96 0.36 13.89 -0.21
CA LYS A 96 1.64 14.37 -0.76
C LYS A 96 2.54 13.30 -1.38
N SER A 97 1.97 12.27 -2.00
CA SER A 97 2.74 11.24 -2.73
C SER A 97 3.58 11.82 -3.87
N LEU A 98 3.28 13.05 -4.31
CA LEU A 98 3.94 13.73 -5.42
C LEU A 98 4.46 15.11 -5.01
N GLY A 99 5.63 15.48 -5.54
CA GLY A 99 6.14 16.83 -5.48
C GLY A 99 5.34 17.74 -6.42
N GLU A 100 4.40 18.52 -5.91
CA GLU A 100 3.44 19.31 -6.69
C GLU A 100 4.09 20.27 -7.70
N LYS A 101 5.21 20.88 -7.31
CA LYS A 101 5.96 21.83 -8.14
C LYS A 101 6.90 21.16 -9.16
N GLN A 102 7.09 19.84 -9.04
CA GLN A 102 7.98 19.08 -9.92
C GLN A 102 7.24 18.60 -11.17
N ALA A 103 8.00 18.41 -12.25
CA ALA A 103 7.52 17.75 -13.48
C ALA A 103 7.15 16.29 -13.19
N LEU A 104 6.18 15.74 -13.94
CA LEU A 104 5.70 14.37 -13.75
C LEU A 104 6.82 13.34 -13.90
N TRP A 105 7.70 13.50 -14.92
CA TRP A 105 8.81 12.57 -15.07
C TRP A 105 9.72 12.50 -13.84
N ARG A 106 9.94 13.62 -13.12
CA ARG A 106 10.69 13.61 -11.87
C ARG A 106 9.94 12.86 -10.77
N ASN A 107 8.62 13.04 -10.68
CA ASN A 107 7.79 12.38 -9.70
C ASN A 107 7.82 10.85 -9.81
N PHE A 108 7.98 10.31 -11.02
CA PHE A 108 8.13 8.85 -11.20
C PHE A 108 9.44 8.33 -10.59
N PHE A 109 10.51 9.13 -10.59
CA PHE A 109 11.85 8.67 -10.23
C PHE A 109 12.40 9.28 -8.93
N ILE A 110 11.60 10.02 -8.14
CA ILE A 110 12.06 10.59 -6.87
C ILE A 110 12.66 9.49 -5.99
N GLY A 111 13.93 9.67 -5.60
CA GLY A 111 14.68 8.74 -4.77
C GLY A 111 15.20 7.49 -5.48
N ARG A 112 14.96 7.37 -6.81
CA ARG A 112 15.40 6.26 -7.66
C ARG A 112 15.74 6.76 -9.06
N GLU A 113 16.44 7.87 -9.12
CA GLU A 113 16.84 8.51 -10.36
C GLU A 113 17.76 7.58 -11.16
N LEU A 114 17.48 7.44 -12.46
CA LEU A 114 18.38 6.75 -13.36
C LEU A 114 19.59 7.65 -13.66
N THR A 115 20.78 7.16 -13.37
CA THR A 115 22.03 7.92 -13.50
C THR A 115 23.04 7.20 -14.40
N TYR A 116 23.91 7.97 -15.03
CA TYR A 116 25.15 7.49 -15.60
C TYR A 116 26.17 7.17 -14.47
N PRO A 117 27.26 6.42 -14.76
CA PRO A 117 28.28 6.10 -13.76
C PRO A 117 28.87 7.29 -13.00
N LEU A 118 28.89 8.48 -13.61
CA LEU A 118 29.36 9.74 -13.01
C LEU A 118 28.27 10.50 -12.24
N GLY A 119 27.11 9.91 -12.00
CA GLY A 119 26.02 10.53 -11.24
C GLY A 119 25.11 11.49 -12.01
N PHE A 120 25.38 11.76 -13.28
CA PHE A 120 24.51 12.60 -14.11
C PHE A 120 23.20 11.87 -14.45
N LEU A 121 22.08 12.60 -14.36
CA LEU A 121 20.74 12.06 -14.62
C LEU A 121 20.56 11.64 -16.08
N LYS A 122 20.00 10.47 -16.33
CA LYS A 122 19.54 10.00 -17.65
C LYS A 122 18.18 10.60 -17.99
N VAL A 123 18.11 11.92 -18.13
CA VAL A 123 16.86 12.67 -18.26
C VAL A 123 16.00 12.20 -19.44
N ARG A 124 16.62 11.94 -20.61
CA ARG A 124 15.88 11.48 -21.81
C ARG A 124 15.22 10.12 -21.58
N GLU A 125 15.94 9.20 -20.94
CA GLU A 125 15.45 7.84 -20.63
C GLU A 125 14.32 7.91 -19.60
N GLN A 126 14.47 8.67 -18.51
CA GLN A 126 13.44 8.87 -17.49
C GLN A 126 12.16 9.47 -18.10
N LYS A 127 12.28 10.46 -18.97
CA LYS A 127 11.12 11.05 -19.68
C LYS A 127 10.42 10.05 -20.58
N ARG A 128 11.17 9.21 -21.32
CA ARG A 128 10.61 8.18 -22.19
C ARG A 128 9.79 7.17 -21.35
N ILE A 129 10.38 6.65 -20.27
CA ILE A 129 9.72 5.69 -19.37
C ILE A 129 8.49 6.33 -18.71
N ALA A 130 8.61 7.54 -18.19
CA ALA A 130 7.48 8.27 -17.61
C ALA A 130 6.32 8.42 -18.59
N ASN A 131 6.62 8.73 -19.87
CA ASN A 131 5.60 8.85 -20.91
C ASN A 131 4.92 7.50 -21.19
N GLU A 132 5.68 6.41 -21.24
CA GLU A 132 5.14 5.06 -21.43
C GLU A 132 4.18 4.68 -20.30
N ILE A 133 4.55 4.95 -19.03
CA ILE A 133 3.68 4.71 -17.87
C ILE A 133 2.41 5.57 -17.95
N MET A 134 2.55 6.85 -18.26
CA MET A 134 1.43 7.78 -18.37
C MET A 134 0.42 7.34 -19.42
N VAL A 135 0.89 6.90 -20.59
CA VAL A 135 0.03 6.50 -21.71
C VAL A 135 -0.55 5.11 -21.51
N ASN A 136 0.29 4.12 -21.16
CA ASN A 136 -0.10 2.71 -21.19
C ASN A 136 -0.73 2.25 -19.86
N THR A 137 -0.25 2.75 -18.71
CA THR A 137 -0.74 2.34 -17.41
C THR A 137 -1.84 3.27 -16.91
N ILE A 138 -1.62 4.59 -16.96
CA ILE A 138 -2.54 5.57 -16.38
C ILE A 138 -3.63 6.00 -17.38
N GLY A 139 -3.34 5.93 -18.67
CA GLY A 139 -4.29 6.27 -19.75
C GLY A 139 -4.41 7.77 -20.01
N PHE A 140 -3.35 8.55 -19.81
CA PHE A 140 -3.29 9.99 -20.16
C PHE A 140 -3.18 10.22 -21.68
N ARG A 141 -4.17 9.81 -22.45
CA ARG A 141 -4.19 10.02 -23.90
C ARG A 141 -4.82 11.36 -24.27
N GLY A 142 -4.05 12.26 -24.87
CA GLY A 142 -4.57 13.45 -25.57
C GLY A 142 -5.17 14.56 -24.71
N ARG A 143 -4.84 14.67 -23.41
CA ARG A 143 -5.44 15.63 -22.47
C ARG A 143 -4.59 16.88 -22.19
N GLY A 144 -3.58 17.18 -23.01
CA GLY A 144 -2.68 18.30 -22.75
C GLY A 144 -1.74 18.12 -21.54
N ILE A 145 -1.74 16.93 -20.91
CA ILE A 145 -0.85 16.55 -19.82
C ILE A 145 0.30 15.76 -20.42
N GLY A 146 1.52 16.26 -20.28
CA GLY A 146 2.75 15.60 -20.72
C GLY A 146 3.71 15.41 -19.57
N VAL A 147 4.81 14.71 -19.81
CA VAL A 147 5.83 14.39 -18.80
C VAL A 147 6.47 15.63 -18.14
N GLU A 148 6.44 16.78 -18.83
CA GLU A 148 6.91 18.08 -18.33
C GLU A 148 5.85 18.83 -17.51
N SER A 149 4.59 18.36 -17.51
CA SER A 149 3.54 18.99 -16.72
C SER A 149 3.87 18.88 -15.24
N ARG A 150 3.55 19.92 -14.47
CA ARG A 150 3.69 19.89 -13.00
C ARG A 150 2.57 19.05 -12.40
N ALA A 151 2.87 18.31 -11.33
CA ALA A 151 1.87 17.50 -10.62
C ALA A 151 0.71 18.35 -10.06
N SER A 152 0.94 19.63 -9.76
CA SER A 152 -0.12 20.57 -9.33
C SER A 152 -1.23 20.81 -10.37
N LYS A 153 -1.00 20.49 -11.66
CA LYS A 153 -2.01 20.61 -12.71
C LYS A 153 -2.94 19.40 -12.80
N LEU A 154 -2.63 18.34 -12.08
CA LEU A 154 -3.41 17.11 -12.08
C LEU A 154 -4.62 17.21 -11.14
N SER A 155 -5.75 16.59 -11.52
CA SER A 155 -6.84 16.27 -10.59
C SER A 155 -6.38 15.31 -9.49
N GLY A 156 -7.18 15.14 -8.43
CA GLY A 156 -6.91 14.18 -7.36
C GLY A 156 -6.68 12.77 -7.91
N GLY A 157 -7.62 12.28 -8.72
CA GLY A 157 -7.52 10.94 -9.31
C GLY A 157 -6.36 10.78 -10.30
N GLU A 158 -5.98 11.84 -11.02
CA GLU A 158 -4.80 11.80 -11.89
C GLU A 158 -3.51 11.73 -11.07
N ARG A 159 -3.42 12.47 -9.94
CA ARG A 159 -2.30 12.36 -9.01
C ARG A 159 -2.19 10.95 -8.44
N GLN A 160 -3.32 10.38 -8.03
CA GLN A 160 -3.37 9.00 -7.53
C GLN A 160 -2.93 8.00 -8.60
N GLY A 161 -3.40 8.15 -9.84
CA GLY A 161 -2.96 7.35 -10.97
C GLY A 161 -1.44 7.40 -11.20
N VAL A 162 -0.81 8.58 -11.08
CA VAL A 162 0.66 8.72 -11.18
C VAL A 162 1.36 7.98 -10.03
N ALA A 163 0.87 8.10 -8.80
CA ALA A 163 1.45 7.43 -7.64
C ALA A 163 1.37 5.90 -7.76
N ILE A 164 0.21 5.36 -8.17
CA ILE A 164 0.02 3.93 -8.40
C ILE A 164 0.85 3.45 -9.61
N GLY A 165 0.83 4.19 -10.72
CA GLY A 165 1.63 3.87 -11.91
C GLY A 165 3.13 3.80 -11.61
N ARG A 166 3.62 4.67 -10.71
CA ARG A 166 4.98 4.61 -10.19
C ARG A 166 5.24 3.29 -9.43
N ALA A 167 4.37 2.95 -8.49
CA ALA A 167 4.49 1.71 -7.70
C ALA A 167 4.49 0.46 -8.60
N MET A 168 3.64 0.44 -9.62
CA MET A 168 3.59 -0.66 -10.59
C MET A 168 4.87 -0.77 -11.44
N HIS A 169 5.47 0.37 -11.83
CA HIS A 169 6.68 0.40 -12.66
C HIS A 169 7.90 -0.20 -11.95
N PHE A 170 8.05 0.01 -10.67
CA PHE A 170 9.20 -0.49 -9.91
C PHE A 170 9.07 -1.97 -9.53
N GLU A 171 8.24 -2.75 -10.22
CA GLU A 171 8.09 -4.20 -10.08
C GLU A 171 7.83 -4.64 -8.62
N ALA A 172 7.10 -3.82 -7.87
CA ALA A 172 6.71 -4.16 -6.52
C ALA A 172 6.05 -5.55 -6.48
N SER A 173 6.42 -6.36 -5.51
CA SER A 173 5.72 -7.61 -5.18
C SER A 173 4.54 -7.36 -4.24
N LEU A 174 4.62 -6.29 -3.44
CA LEU A 174 3.59 -5.80 -2.53
C LEU A 174 3.39 -4.30 -2.70
N ILE A 175 2.15 -3.88 -2.90
CA ILE A 175 1.76 -2.48 -2.96
C ILE A 175 0.83 -2.16 -1.79
N VAL A 176 1.20 -1.17 -0.98
CA VAL A 176 0.36 -0.66 0.10
C VAL A 176 -0.33 0.61 -0.37
N LEU A 177 -1.65 0.61 -0.34
CA LEU A 177 -2.50 1.76 -0.68
C LEU A 177 -3.16 2.28 0.59
N ASP A 178 -2.73 3.45 1.06
CA ASP A 178 -3.23 4.07 2.29
C ASP A 178 -4.23 5.16 1.93
N GLU A 179 -5.53 4.89 2.16
CA GLU A 179 -6.67 5.75 1.86
C GLU A 179 -6.69 6.27 0.40
N PRO A 180 -6.60 5.39 -0.61
CA PRO A 180 -6.35 5.82 -1.99
C PRO A 180 -7.53 6.51 -2.67
N THR A 181 -8.73 6.44 -2.08
CA THR A 181 -9.98 6.99 -2.67
C THR A 181 -10.52 8.22 -1.95
N VAL A 182 -9.85 8.68 -0.89
CA VAL A 182 -10.28 9.86 -0.12
C VAL A 182 -10.27 11.11 -0.99
N ALA A 183 -11.34 11.90 -0.88
CA ALA A 183 -11.55 13.15 -1.61
C ALA A 183 -11.56 13.01 -3.16
N LEU A 184 -11.81 11.83 -3.68
CA LEU A 184 -11.99 11.57 -5.10
C LEU A 184 -13.47 11.56 -5.50
N SER A 185 -13.73 11.97 -6.75
CA SER A 185 -15.05 11.79 -7.36
C SER A 185 -15.33 10.32 -7.66
N LEU A 186 -16.59 9.92 -7.77
CA LEU A 186 -16.99 8.53 -8.09
C LEU A 186 -16.27 7.98 -9.33
N LYS A 187 -16.07 8.82 -10.36
CA LYS A 187 -15.35 8.41 -11.57
C LYS A 187 -13.86 8.15 -11.30
N GLU A 188 -13.25 8.88 -10.39
CA GLU A 188 -11.85 8.71 -10.01
C GLU A 188 -11.68 7.51 -9.10
N VAL A 189 -12.62 7.26 -8.17
CA VAL A 189 -12.68 6.04 -7.35
C VAL A 189 -12.68 4.79 -8.24
N ARG A 190 -13.56 4.75 -9.26
CA ARG A 190 -13.59 3.64 -10.21
C ARG A 190 -12.23 3.36 -10.86
N LYS A 191 -11.50 4.40 -11.26
CA LYS A 191 -10.15 4.22 -11.82
C LYS A 191 -9.16 3.63 -10.81
N VAL A 192 -9.26 4.01 -9.53
CA VAL A 192 -8.42 3.42 -8.48
C VAL A 192 -8.75 1.94 -8.30
N ILE A 193 -10.04 1.59 -8.25
CA ILE A 193 -10.50 0.19 -8.19
C ILE A 193 -9.96 -0.62 -9.39
N ASP A 194 -10.09 -0.08 -10.61
CA ASP A 194 -9.53 -0.71 -11.82
C ASP A 194 -8.01 -0.92 -11.73
N PHE A 195 -7.27 0.01 -11.11
CA PHE A 195 -5.83 -0.15 -10.86
C PHE A 195 -5.54 -1.27 -9.86
N VAL A 196 -6.34 -1.40 -8.81
CA VAL A 196 -6.19 -2.48 -7.82
C VAL A 196 -6.41 -3.85 -8.47
N HIS A 197 -7.41 -3.98 -9.35
CA HIS A 197 -7.60 -5.20 -10.13
C HIS A 197 -6.38 -5.51 -11.01
N LYS A 198 -5.82 -4.53 -11.69
CA LYS A 198 -4.59 -4.71 -12.49
C LYS A 198 -3.37 -5.13 -11.65
N ILE A 199 -3.25 -4.65 -10.40
CA ILE A 199 -2.21 -5.10 -9.46
C ILE A 199 -2.34 -6.60 -9.26
N LYS A 200 -3.55 -7.10 -9.00
CA LYS A 200 -3.84 -8.52 -8.81
C LYS A 200 -3.63 -9.34 -10.07
N GLU A 201 -4.14 -8.87 -11.22
CA GLU A 201 -3.92 -9.51 -12.54
C GLU A 201 -2.43 -9.65 -12.88
N GLY A 202 -1.61 -8.68 -12.42
CA GLY A 202 -0.16 -8.72 -12.51
C GLY A 202 0.54 -9.65 -11.52
N GLY A 203 -0.20 -10.48 -10.75
CA GLY A 203 0.35 -11.44 -9.79
C GLY A 203 0.96 -10.78 -8.53
N LYS A 204 0.63 -9.52 -8.25
CA LYS A 204 1.16 -8.74 -7.13
C LYS A 204 0.22 -8.77 -5.93
N ALA A 205 0.78 -8.66 -4.73
CA ALA A 205 0.01 -8.51 -3.50
C ALA A 205 -0.35 -7.03 -3.26
N CYS A 206 -1.45 -6.79 -2.55
CA CYS A 206 -1.87 -5.46 -2.16
C CYS A 206 -2.42 -5.43 -0.73
N ILE A 207 -2.07 -4.40 0.02
CA ILE A 207 -2.76 -4.01 1.24
C ILE A 207 -3.56 -2.76 0.90
N TYR A 208 -4.89 -2.86 0.99
CA TYR A 208 -5.80 -1.75 0.72
C TYR A 208 -6.38 -1.25 2.04
N ILE A 209 -6.03 -0.03 2.41
CA ILE A 209 -6.48 0.60 3.65
C ILE A 209 -7.49 1.68 3.29
N SER A 210 -8.69 1.57 3.81
CA SER A 210 -9.70 2.62 3.71
C SER A 210 -10.75 2.48 4.81
N HIS A 211 -11.41 3.59 5.12
CA HIS A 211 -12.62 3.62 5.93
C HIS A 211 -13.89 3.49 5.07
N ASN A 212 -13.77 3.53 3.74
CA ASN A 212 -14.89 3.27 2.83
C ASN A 212 -15.03 1.76 2.61
N ILE A 213 -15.89 1.13 3.40
CA ILE A 213 -16.09 -0.33 3.40
C ILE A 213 -16.52 -0.86 2.02
N PRO A 214 -17.46 -0.22 1.28
CA PRO A 214 -17.79 -0.63 -0.08
C PRO A 214 -16.60 -0.76 -1.03
N ASP A 215 -15.68 0.22 -1.03
CA ASP A 215 -14.51 0.21 -1.90
C ASP A 215 -13.58 -0.97 -1.53
N VAL A 216 -13.34 -1.17 -0.21
CA VAL A 216 -12.51 -2.27 0.28
C VAL A 216 -13.16 -3.62 -0.06
N PHE A 217 -14.47 -3.74 0.15
CA PHE A 217 -15.21 -4.97 -0.14
C PHE A 217 -15.16 -5.34 -1.62
N GLU A 218 -15.16 -4.34 -2.52
CA GLU A 218 -15.09 -4.59 -3.96
C GLU A 218 -13.78 -5.28 -4.35
N VAL A 219 -12.65 -4.85 -3.80
CA VAL A 219 -11.31 -5.28 -4.25
C VAL A 219 -10.65 -6.38 -3.43
N ALA A 220 -10.91 -6.44 -2.11
CA ALA A 220 -10.20 -7.34 -1.21
C ALA A 220 -10.64 -8.80 -1.36
N ASP A 221 -9.72 -9.72 -1.10
CA ASP A 221 -9.98 -11.16 -0.98
C ASP A 221 -10.28 -11.54 0.48
N ARG A 222 -9.66 -10.80 1.42
CA ARG A 222 -9.76 -11.00 2.85
C ARG A 222 -9.73 -9.64 3.56
N PHE A 223 -10.42 -9.55 4.67
CA PHE A 223 -10.44 -8.38 5.54
C PHE A 223 -9.71 -8.68 6.84
N VAL A 224 -8.89 -7.76 7.28
CA VAL A 224 -8.24 -7.80 8.59
C VAL A 224 -8.66 -6.55 9.35
N VAL A 225 -9.20 -6.73 10.54
CA VAL A 225 -9.68 -5.65 11.38
C VAL A 225 -8.68 -5.42 12.52
N ILE A 226 -8.22 -4.18 12.63
CA ILE A 226 -7.34 -3.75 13.72
C ILE A 226 -8.09 -2.76 14.61
N ASP A 227 -8.03 -2.96 15.91
CA ASP A 227 -8.55 -2.03 16.92
C ASP A 227 -7.54 -1.86 18.05
N ARG A 228 -7.31 -0.63 18.49
CA ARG A 228 -6.41 -0.26 19.60
C ARG A 228 -5.04 -0.96 19.56
N GLY A 229 -4.51 -1.15 18.36
CA GLY A 229 -3.20 -1.76 18.14
C GLY A 229 -3.19 -3.29 18.12
N GLU A 230 -4.32 -3.96 18.19
CA GLU A 230 -4.46 -5.42 18.14
C GLU A 230 -5.25 -5.85 16.89
N ILE A 231 -4.88 -6.97 16.26
CA ILE A 231 -5.72 -7.60 15.24
C ILE A 231 -6.86 -8.33 15.94
N VAL A 232 -8.08 -7.93 15.63
CA VAL A 232 -9.29 -8.42 16.32
C VAL A 232 -10.11 -9.39 15.47
N ALA A 233 -9.95 -9.35 14.14
CA ALA A 233 -10.59 -10.30 13.24
C ALA A 233 -9.82 -10.44 11.92
N GLY A 234 -9.92 -11.64 11.33
CA GLY A 234 -9.57 -11.96 9.95
C GLY A 234 -10.77 -12.62 9.29
N ILE A 235 -11.30 -12.03 8.21
CA ILE A 235 -12.57 -12.45 7.58
C ILE A 235 -12.33 -12.66 6.09
N ASP A 236 -12.54 -13.89 5.60
CA ASP A 236 -12.50 -14.18 4.16
C ASP A 236 -13.73 -13.56 3.46
N LYS A 237 -13.53 -12.92 2.32
CA LYS A 237 -14.63 -12.32 1.54
C LYS A 237 -15.73 -13.31 1.21
N GLY A 238 -15.37 -14.55 0.89
CA GLY A 238 -16.33 -15.60 0.56
C GLY A 238 -17.22 -16.07 1.72
N LYS A 239 -16.90 -15.63 2.95
CA LYS A 239 -17.63 -16.01 4.18
C LYS A 239 -18.46 -14.87 4.78
N THR A 240 -18.51 -13.71 4.12
CA THR A 240 -19.23 -12.53 4.59
C THR A 240 -19.84 -11.75 3.44
N SER A 241 -20.86 -10.97 3.74
CA SER A 241 -21.44 -9.97 2.85
C SER A 241 -21.00 -8.56 3.26
N LEU A 242 -21.17 -7.58 2.35
CA LEU A 242 -20.91 -6.19 2.66
C LEU A 242 -21.68 -5.72 3.90
N LYS A 243 -22.94 -6.14 4.03
CA LYS A 243 -23.81 -5.78 5.15
C LYS A 243 -23.29 -6.38 6.48
N GLU A 244 -22.94 -7.67 6.49
CA GLU A 244 -22.41 -8.33 7.68
C GLU A 244 -21.07 -7.74 8.11
N LEU A 245 -20.20 -7.38 7.15
CA LEU A 245 -18.94 -6.72 7.45
C LEU A 245 -19.15 -5.34 8.07
N ASP A 246 -20.09 -4.55 7.54
CA ASP A 246 -20.44 -3.23 8.06
C ASP A 246 -21.05 -3.33 9.46
N GLU A 247 -21.99 -4.25 9.68
CA GLU A 247 -22.57 -4.54 10.99
C GLU A 247 -21.51 -4.97 12.01
N PHE A 248 -20.58 -5.86 11.60
CA PHE A 248 -19.46 -6.28 12.44
C PHE A 248 -18.60 -5.09 12.91
N LEU A 249 -18.23 -4.21 11.98
CA LEU A 249 -17.40 -3.04 12.28
C LEU A 249 -18.14 -2.04 13.20
N LEU A 250 -19.44 -1.82 12.95
CA LEU A 250 -20.27 -0.96 13.80
C LEU A 250 -20.40 -1.50 15.22
N GLU A 251 -20.67 -2.79 15.39
CA GLU A 251 -20.75 -3.44 16.71
C GLU A 251 -19.41 -3.33 17.47
N TYR A 252 -18.31 -3.45 16.73
CA TYR A 252 -16.98 -3.37 17.31
C TYR A 252 -16.62 -1.94 17.75
N SER A 253 -16.93 -0.93 16.93
CA SER A 253 -16.67 0.48 17.24
C SER A 253 -17.49 0.99 18.41
N HIS A 254 -18.70 0.47 18.62
CA HIS A 254 -19.58 0.81 19.73
C HIS A 254 -19.28 0.03 21.02
N GLY A 255 -18.29 -0.87 21.03
CA GLY A 255 -17.96 -1.71 22.21
C GLY A 255 -19.05 -2.70 22.58
N LEU A 256 -19.98 -3.00 21.64
CA LEU A 256 -21.11 -3.90 21.83
C LEU A 256 -20.70 -5.38 21.78
N ARG A 257 -19.54 -5.68 21.22
CA ARG A 257 -18.91 -7.00 21.33
C ARG A 257 -17.89 -6.95 22.46
N ASP A 258 -18.22 -7.60 23.56
CA ASP A 258 -17.20 -8.04 24.51
C ASP A 258 -16.13 -8.78 23.70
N ARG A 259 -14.87 -8.50 24.02
CA ARG A 259 -13.70 -9.10 23.40
C ARG A 259 -13.82 -10.62 23.47
N ALA A 260 -14.62 -11.20 22.58
CA ALA A 260 -14.72 -12.63 22.43
C ALA A 260 -13.34 -13.11 21.92
N GLN A 261 -12.66 -13.79 22.81
CA GLN A 261 -11.42 -14.50 22.60
C GLN A 261 -11.55 -15.46 21.40
N PRO A 262 -10.39 -15.76 20.73
CA PRO A 262 -10.33 -16.68 19.62
C PRO A 262 -10.80 -18.07 19.98
#